data_957bec6dbc255ff82b24ce24d404ccd1
#
_entry.id   957bec6dbc255ff82b24ce24d404ccd1
#
_cell.length_a   1.000
_cell.length_b   1.000
_cell.length_c   1.000
_cell.angle_alpha   90.00
_cell.angle_beta   90.00
_cell.angle_gamma   90.00
#
_symmetry.space_group_name_H-M   'P 1'
#
loop_
_entity.id
_entity.type
_entity.pdbx_description
1 polymer ?
#
loop_
_entity_poly.entity_id
_entity_poly.type
_entity_poly.pdbx_seq_one_letter_code
_entity_poly.pdbx_strand_id
1 'polypeptide(L)'
;MHWMWGKVMSVASAMRWLACMGLRAGSLVLAATSPALAQPAPASIHADGSARVSPAAYRVINLGTGAIAAYPRINASGQVAFSLIHGDRTDGYFYDGNIVQEMGSLGGRTVYVNDLNDAGQVAGTSLNDAGVENAFVWSARGGMLDLRAAPSRGRSYGWAINNRGVVTGAMGDAAHPFRWSVASGVEDLGVMPGIPAPAAGRVLGDAGLVAGVTTIDDEFTRTFVWTRSDGLIDIDTLGSAESSPVAVGAGGEVAGNRLASFDGGGERPFLWTRATGMVDLGTGRGSTASVIAMTPGLHIAGSIGYPDGRQRAMSWTRQGGMRELGTLGGRTSSARNVNTRGQIVGLAEDRLGATRAFVWSAAGGMLDLNRALRHAPPGLLLDQALAVSDNGAIVAGSNAGLVLLRPDRECMCGHTLGPLVLPAQAEAGVPLQASVSFVDGDRTGTRSVEWAWGDGSGGAARKIVEADGVGSASASHSFSTPGVYAVTATVVGRDGRRTTVSQTVVVTGPAAPHGGTAPSSI
;
A
#
# COMPACT_ATOMS: atom_id res chain seq x y z
N MET A 1 -14.50 -29.19 50.18
CA MET A 1 -14.45 -27.81 49.66
C MET A 1 -13.78 -27.82 48.29
N HIS A 2 -14.53 -28.25 47.32
CA HIS A 2 -14.20 -28.25 45.90
C HIS A 2 -15.36 -27.53 45.21
N TRP A 3 -15.17 -26.31 44.77
CA TRP A 3 -16.03 -25.60 43.84
C TRP A 3 -15.42 -24.22 43.58
N MET A 4 -15.06 -23.99 42.36
CA MET A 4 -14.79 -22.73 41.65
C MET A 4 -13.45 -22.69 40.92
N TRP A 5 -13.36 -23.47 39.85
CA TRP A 5 -12.50 -23.13 38.70
C TRP A 5 -13.06 -23.87 37.48
N GLY A 6 -13.98 -23.25 36.77
CA GLY A 6 -14.64 -23.81 35.60
C GLY A 6 -15.62 -22.83 34.96
N LYS A 7 -15.26 -21.55 34.86
CA LYS A 7 -15.91 -20.69 33.87
C LYS A 7 -15.07 -20.69 32.59
N VAL A 8 -15.41 -21.62 31.71
CA VAL A 8 -15.13 -21.54 30.30
C VAL A 8 -15.56 -20.15 29.84
N MET A 9 -14.61 -19.34 29.32
CA MET A 9 -14.94 -18.12 28.60
C MET A 9 -16.04 -18.45 27.59
N SER A 10 -17.18 -17.78 27.69
CA SER A 10 -18.26 -17.99 26.72
C SER A 10 -17.74 -17.67 25.32
N VAL A 11 -18.24 -18.40 24.32
CA VAL A 11 -17.93 -18.16 22.89
C VAL A 11 -18.14 -16.69 22.51
N ALA A 12 -19.03 -15.97 23.24
CA ALA A 12 -19.26 -14.54 23.09
C ALA A 12 -18.05 -13.67 23.54
N SER A 13 -17.33 -14.05 24.60
CA SER A 13 -16.13 -13.34 25.06
C SER A 13 -14.94 -13.59 24.12
N ALA A 14 -14.80 -14.81 23.58
CA ALA A 14 -13.80 -15.14 22.57
C ALA A 14 -14.10 -14.42 21.23
N MET A 15 -15.37 -14.28 20.82
CA MET A 15 -15.76 -13.51 19.64
C MET A 15 -15.57 -12.00 19.83
N ARG A 16 -15.76 -11.45 21.03
CA ARG A 16 -15.44 -10.05 21.33
C ARG A 16 -13.93 -9.78 21.35
N TRP A 17 -13.15 -10.72 21.85
CA TRP A 17 -11.68 -10.65 21.75
C TRP A 17 -11.18 -10.67 20.31
N LEU A 18 -11.80 -11.47 19.43
CA LEU A 18 -11.55 -11.48 17.99
C LEU A 18 -12.05 -10.21 17.28
N ALA A 19 -13.13 -9.58 17.76
CA ALA A 19 -13.62 -8.30 17.25
C ALA A 19 -12.67 -7.13 17.56
N CYS A 20 -11.96 -7.15 18.68
CA CYS A 20 -10.83 -6.23 18.95
C CYS A 20 -9.64 -6.44 18.00
N MET A 21 -9.58 -7.57 17.27
CA MET A 21 -8.61 -7.83 16.20
C MET A 21 -9.02 -7.22 14.86
N GLY A 22 -10.11 -6.45 14.75
CA GLY A 22 -10.60 -5.90 13.49
C GLY A 22 -11.33 -6.92 12.60
N LEU A 23 -11.63 -8.12 13.09
CA LEU A 23 -12.37 -9.16 12.39
C LEU A 23 -13.87 -9.07 12.76
N ARG A 24 -14.61 -8.17 12.13
CA ARG A 24 -16.06 -8.37 12.00
C ARG A 24 -16.30 -9.37 10.88
N ALA A 25 -16.74 -10.57 11.26
CA ALA A 25 -17.26 -11.55 10.31
C ALA A 25 -18.43 -10.92 9.54
N GLY A 26 -18.22 -10.62 8.26
CA GLY A 26 -19.29 -10.25 7.36
C GLY A 26 -20.22 -11.46 7.17
N SER A 27 -21.46 -11.33 7.60
CA SER A 27 -22.50 -12.35 7.38
C SER A 27 -22.67 -12.61 5.89
N LEU A 28 -22.39 -13.83 5.46
CA LEU A 28 -22.67 -14.34 4.14
C LEU A 28 -24.16 -14.65 4.06
N VAL A 29 -24.96 -13.78 3.43
CA VAL A 29 -26.31 -14.10 3.01
C VAL A 29 -26.26 -14.47 1.53
N LEU A 30 -26.39 -15.76 1.24
CA LEU A 30 -26.68 -16.25 -0.11
C LEU A 30 -28.12 -15.90 -0.45
N ALA A 31 -28.32 -15.04 -1.44
CA ALA A 31 -29.59 -14.91 -2.15
C ALA A 31 -29.33 -15.11 -3.64
N ALA A 32 -29.80 -16.22 -4.17
CA ALA A 32 -29.84 -16.51 -5.60
C ALA A 32 -31.12 -15.90 -6.19
N THR A 33 -31.00 -15.05 -7.22
CA THR A 33 -32.05 -14.80 -8.20
C THR A 33 -31.49 -14.44 -9.56
N SER A 34 -32.01 -15.08 -10.58
CA SER A 34 -31.67 -15.02 -12.00
C SER A 34 -32.19 -13.76 -12.72
N PRO A 35 -31.84 -13.53 -14.01
CA PRO A 35 -31.57 -12.20 -14.56
C PRO A 35 -32.73 -11.61 -15.35
N ALA A 36 -32.77 -10.29 -15.43
CA ALA A 36 -33.54 -9.54 -16.42
C ALA A 36 -32.64 -8.66 -17.25
N LEU A 37 -32.69 -8.83 -18.57
CA LEU A 37 -32.01 -8.06 -19.60
C LEU A 37 -32.61 -6.64 -19.71
N ALA A 38 -31.78 -5.61 -19.68
CA ALA A 38 -32.13 -4.26 -20.08
C ALA A 38 -31.06 -3.65 -20.99
N GLN A 39 -31.54 -3.05 -22.08
CA GLN A 39 -30.80 -2.44 -23.19
C GLN A 39 -30.07 -1.15 -22.80
N PRO A 40 -28.98 -0.78 -23.51
CA PRO A 40 -28.18 0.42 -23.20
C PRO A 40 -28.76 1.69 -23.83
N ALA A 41 -28.75 2.80 -23.09
CA ALA A 41 -29.01 4.14 -23.57
C ALA A 41 -27.72 4.83 -24.05
N PRO A 42 -27.78 5.80 -24.99
CA PRO A 42 -26.60 6.31 -25.69
C PRO A 42 -25.75 7.27 -24.85
N ALA A 43 -24.46 7.20 -25.07
CA ALA A 43 -23.43 8.01 -24.42
C ALA A 43 -23.39 9.43 -25.02
N SER A 44 -23.47 10.44 -24.16
CA SER A 44 -23.11 11.81 -24.48
C SER A 44 -21.62 12.04 -24.22
N ILE A 45 -20.90 12.44 -25.28
CA ILE A 45 -19.47 12.75 -25.26
C ILE A 45 -19.31 14.22 -24.85
N HIS A 46 -18.75 14.47 -23.66
CA HIS A 46 -18.11 15.75 -23.35
C HIS A 46 -16.59 15.54 -23.38
N ALA A 47 -15.96 16.15 -24.38
CA ALA A 47 -14.52 16.21 -24.49
C ALA A 47 -14.00 17.28 -23.52
N ASP A 48 -13.35 16.83 -22.44
CA ASP A 48 -12.50 17.67 -21.60
C ASP A 48 -11.05 17.19 -21.75
N GLY A 49 -10.21 18.08 -22.28
CA GLY A 49 -8.84 17.82 -22.68
C GLY A 49 -7.84 17.83 -21.52
N SER A 50 -8.10 17.09 -20.44
CA SER A 50 -7.10 16.79 -19.43
C SER A 50 -6.33 15.52 -19.83
N ALA A 51 -5.01 15.62 -19.98
CA ALA A 51 -4.11 14.49 -20.21
C ALA A 51 -4.38 13.42 -19.14
N ARG A 52 -5.07 12.34 -19.52
CA ARG A 52 -5.31 11.19 -18.65
C ARG A 52 -3.97 10.52 -18.40
N VAL A 53 -3.46 10.67 -17.17
CA VAL A 53 -2.38 9.81 -16.67
C VAL A 53 -2.89 8.37 -16.82
N SER A 54 -2.25 7.58 -17.67
CA SER A 54 -2.59 6.16 -17.81
C SER A 54 -2.55 5.51 -16.42
N PRO A 55 -3.60 4.80 -16.01
CA PRO A 55 -3.61 4.16 -14.70
C PRO A 55 -2.42 3.19 -14.61
N ALA A 56 -1.75 3.17 -13.47
CA ALA A 56 -0.66 2.23 -13.20
C ALA A 56 -1.13 0.82 -13.54
N ALA A 57 -0.37 0.11 -14.36
CA ALA A 57 -0.64 -1.28 -14.65
C ALA A 57 0.06 -2.16 -13.61
N TYR A 58 -0.55 -3.30 -13.28
CA TYR A 58 -0.03 -4.23 -12.29
C TYR A 58 0.14 -5.63 -12.87
N ARG A 59 1.29 -6.24 -12.56
CA ARG A 59 1.53 -7.67 -12.76
C ARG A 59 1.07 -8.44 -11.52
N VAL A 60 0.39 -9.57 -11.72
CA VAL A 60 -0.11 -10.43 -10.65
C VAL A 60 0.94 -11.48 -10.28
N ILE A 61 1.20 -11.63 -8.99
CA ILE A 61 2.01 -12.70 -8.40
C ILE A 61 1.11 -13.46 -7.43
N ASN A 62 0.98 -14.77 -7.60
CA ASN A 62 0.24 -15.62 -6.67
C ASN A 62 1.07 -15.81 -5.39
N LEU A 63 0.50 -15.49 -4.22
CA LEU A 63 1.11 -15.71 -2.92
C LEU A 63 0.65 -17.02 -2.26
N GLY A 64 -0.48 -17.57 -2.68
CA GLY A 64 -1.00 -18.82 -2.15
C GLY A 64 -2.52 -18.91 -2.17
N THR A 65 -3.00 -20.16 -2.08
CA THR A 65 -4.42 -20.48 -1.99
C THR A 65 -4.74 -20.95 -0.57
N GLY A 66 -5.83 -20.47 -0.01
CA GLY A 66 -6.26 -20.76 1.35
C GLY A 66 -7.00 -19.57 1.94
N ALA A 67 -7.74 -19.79 3.02
CA ALA A 67 -8.40 -18.72 3.74
C ALA A 67 -7.32 -17.90 4.49
N ILE A 68 -7.46 -16.58 4.44
CA ILE A 68 -6.54 -15.66 5.15
C ILE A 68 -6.84 -15.75 6.65
N ALA A 69 -5.86 -16.14 7.45
CA ALA A 69 -6.00 -16.25 8.92
C ALA A 69 -5.87 -14.89 9.63
N ALA A 70 -5.06 -13.98 9.06
CA ALA A 70 -4.86 -12.62 9.56
C ALA A 70 -4.53 -11.70 8.39
N TYR A 71 -4.73 -10.39 8.56
CA TYR A 71 -4.40 -9.42 7.52
C TYR A 71 -2.91 -9.49 7.16
N PRO A 72 -2.57 -9.64 5.86
CA PRO A 72 -1.19 -9.68 5.41
C PRO A 72 -0.49 -8.36 5.70
N ARG A 73 0.82 -8.43 5.95
CA ARG A 73 1.69 -7.28 6.13
C ARG A 73 2.60 -7.11 4.93
N ILE A 74 2.81 -5.88 4.52
CA ILE A 74 3.76 -5.54 3.47
C ILE A 74 4.66 -4.41 3.97
N ASN A 75 5.98 -4.54 3.76
CA ASN A 75 6.93 -3.51 4.15
C ASN A 75 7.24 -2.53 3.00
N ALA A 76 8.05 -1.51 3.26
CA ALA A 76 8.38 -0.48 2.28
C ALA A 76 9.04 -1.03 1.00
N SER A 77 9.78 -2.14 1.09
CA SER A 77 10.43 -2.81 -0.04
C SER A 77 9.50 -3.74 -0.85
N GLY A 78 8.30 -4.01 -0.34
CA GLY A 78 7.32 -4.90 -0.98
C GLY A 78 7.49 -6.38 -0.62
N GLN A 79 8.21 -6.71 0.45
CA GLN A 79 8.17 -8.03 1.06
C GLN A 79 6.84 -8.21 1.79
N VAL A 80 6.31 -9.43 1.79
CA VAL A 80 4.98 -9.72 2.35
C VAL A 80 5.07 -10.84 3.37
N ALA A 81 4.46 -10.65 4.53
CA ALA A 81 4.26 -11.69 5.53
C ALA A 81 2.76 -11.94 5.75
N PHE A 82 2.34 -13.20 5.81
CA PHE A 82 0.93 -13.57 5.88
C PHE A 82 0.73 -14.96 6.47
N SER A 83 -0.51 -15.25 6.88
CA SER A 83 -0.90 -16.58 7.37
C SER A 83 -2.10 -17.11 6.59
N LEU A 84 -2.05 -18.37 6.19
CA LEU A 84 -3.12 -19.07 5.48
C LEU A 84 -3.60 -20.29 6.28
N ILE A 85 -4.90 -20.54 6.21
CA ILE A 85 -5.55 -21.70 6.81
C ILE A 85 -5.62 -22.84 5.79
N HIS A 86 -5.07 -24.00 6.14
CA HIS A 86 -5.09 -25.22 5.37
C HIS A 86 -5.66 -26.35 6.24
N GLY A 87 -6.98 -26.58 6.15
CA GLY A 87 -7.66 -27.56 7.00
C GLY A 87 -7.60 -27.18 8.49
N ASP A 88 -6.91 -27.98 9.30
CA ASP A 88 -6.72 -27.77 10.74
C ASP A 88 -5.42 -27.04 11.10
N ARG A 89 -4.67 -26.59 10.09
CA ARG A 89 -3.41 -25.86 10.26
C ARG A 89 -3.55 -24.41 9.84
N THR A 90 -2.77 -23.56 10.50
CA THR A 90 -2.53 -22.18 10.07
C THR A 90 -1.03 -22.00 9.91
N ASP A 91 -0.59 -21.82 8.67
CA ASP A 91 0.82 -21.72 8.34
C ASP A 91 1.21 -20.29 8.04
N GLY A 92 2.40 -19.87 8.50
CA GLY A 92 2.97 -18.57 8.25
C GLY A 92 3.88 -18.58 7.03
N TYR A 93 3.78 -17.56 6.19
CA TYR A 93 4.53 -17.41 4.94
C TYR A 93 5.21 -16.05 4.85
N PHE A 94 6.35 -16.03 4.18
CA PHE A 94 7.09 -14.82 3.84
C PHE A 94 7.45 -14.81 2.36
N TYR A 95 7.12 -13.70 1.68
CA TYR A 95 7.55 -13.41 0.32
C TYR A 95 8.70 -12.40 0.36
N ASP A 96 9.89 -12.78 -0.09
CA ASP A 96 11.11 -11.98 -0.03
C ASP A 96 11.28 -10.95 -1.17
N GLY A 97 10.37 -10.97 -2.14
CA GLY A 97 10.44 -10.20 -3.38
C GLY A 97 10.59 -11.09 -4.62
N ASN A 98 10.95 -12.38 -4.44
CA ASN A 98 11.15 -13.37 -5.49
C ASN A 98 10.35 -14.66 -5.26
N ILE A 99 10.45 -15.22 -4.06
CA ILE A 99 9.82 -16.50 -3.70
C ILE A 99 8.98 -16.38 -2.43
N VAL A 100 7.96 -17.22 -2.32
CA VAL A 100 7.21 -17.46 -1.09
C VAL A 100 7.87 -18.63 -0.37
N GLN A 101 8.18 -18.44 0.91
CA GLN A 101 8.73 -19.49 1.78
C GLN A 101 7.86 -19.64 3.03
N GLU A 102 7.70 -20.87 3.51
CA GLU A 102 7.05 -21.18 4.78
C GLU A 102 7.99 -20.83 5.93
N MET A 103 7.48 -20.19 6.98
CA MET A 103 8.29 -19.75 8.12
C MET A 103 8.56 -20.85 9.15
N GLY A 104 7.89 -22.01 9.04
CA GLY A 104 7.88 -23.05 10.06
C GLY A 104 7.05 -22.63 11.29
N SER A 105 7.18 -23.36 12.40
CA SER A 105 6.47 -23.11 13.65
C SER A 105 7.37 -23.37 14.87
N LEU A 106 6.87 -23.08 16.07
CA LEU A 106 7.51 -23.49 17.33
C LEU A 106 7.18 -24.93 17.73
N GLY A 107 6.68 -25.76 16.79
CA GLY A 107 6.36 -27.18 16.96
C GLY A 107 4.87 -27.49 16.82
N GLY A 108 3.99 -26.49 17.06
CA GLY A 108 2.54 -26.64 16.90
C GLY A 108 2.05 -26.38 15.49
N ARG A 109 0.72 -26.46 15.31
CA ARG A 109 0.04 -26.38 13.99
C ARG A 109 -0.48 -24.99 13.62
N THR A 110 -0.17 -23.98 14.42
CA THR A 110 -0.75 -22.65 14.21
C THR A 110 0.33 -21.59 14.30
N VAL A 111 0.42 -20.76 13.25
CA VAL A 111 1.31 -19.62 13.17
C VAL A 111 0.52 -18.41 12.68
N TYR A 112 0.36 -17.40 13.53
CA TYR A 112 -0.23 -16.12 13.19
C TYR A 112 0.87 -15.07 12.97
N VAL A 113 0.91 -14.53 11.76
CA VAL A 113 1.71 -13.37 11.42
C VAL A 113 0.95 -12.12 11.84
N ASN A 114 1.55 -11.30 12.70
CA ASN A 114 0.90 -10.09 13.21
C ASN A 114 1.52 -8.80 12.66
N ASP A 115 2.86 -8.79 12.46
CA ASP A 115 3.52 -7.58 11.96
C ASP A 115 4.83 -7.91 11.24
N LEU A 116 5.32 -6.96 10.42
CA LEU A 116 6.50 -7.07 9.55
C LEU A 116 7.22 -5.72 9.51
N ASN A 117 8.51 -5.70 9.82
CA ASN A 117 9.34 -4.50 9.70
C ASN A 117 10.08 -4.40 8.35
N ASP A 118 10.73 -3.26 8.10
CA ASP A 118 11.46 -3.01 6.85
C ASP A 118 12.74 -3.85 6.69
N ALA A 119 13.25 -4.43 7.78
CA ALA A 119 14.36 -5.39 7.74
C ALA A 119 13.94 -6.82 7.36
N GLY A 120 12.64 -7.06 7.11
CA GLY A 120 12.10 -8.39 6.80
C GLY A 120 11.99 -9.30 8.02
N GLN A 121 11.94 -8.72 9.23
CA GLN A 121 11.65 -9.46 10.45
C GLN A 121 10.14 -9.45 10.73
N VAL A 122 9.62 -10.62 11.10
CA VAL A 122 8.20 -10.85 11.36
C VAL A 122 7.98 -11.12 12.83
N ALA A 123 7.03 -10.41 13.45
CA ALA A 123 6.52 -10.75 14.77
C ALA A 123 5.16 -11.46 14.66
N GLY A 124 4.92 -12.38 15.57
CA GLY A 124 3.68 -13.13 15.58
C GLY A 124 3.52 -14.02 16.81
N THR A 125 2.57 -14.96 16.68
CA THR A 125 2.25 -15.96 17.69
C THR A 125 2.22 -17.33 17.06
N SER A 126 2.92 -18.30 17.66
CA SER A 126 2.93 -19.69 17.22
C SER A 126 2.60 -20.61 18.38
N LEU A 127 1.85 -21.67 18.10
CA LEU A 127 1.76 -22.77 19.05
C LEU A 127 3.10 -23.51 19.13
N ASN A 128 3.50 -23.91 20.34
CA ASN A 128 4.60 -24.83 20.57
C ASN A 128 4.13 -26.29 20.58
N ASP A 129 5.04 -27.24 20.79
CA ASP A 129 4.74 -28.69 20.87
C ASP A 129 3.73 -29.05 21.96
N ALA A 130 3.64 -28.24 23.02
CA ALA A 130 2.69 -28.42 24.11
C ALA A 130 1.32 -27.77 23.84
N GLY A 131 1.11 -27.14 22.69
CA GLY A 131 -0.11 -26.43 22.31
C GLY A 131 -0.28 -25.08 23.03
N VAL A 132 0.81 -24.49 23.52
CA VAL A 132 0.79 -23.17 24.16
C VAL A 132 1.19 -22.09 23.16
N GLU A 133 0.47 -20.96 23.16
CA GLU A 133 0.78 -19.81 22.33
C GLU A 133 2.03 -19.10 22.82
N ASN A 134 3.02 -18.95 21.94
CA ASN A 134 4.26 -18.23 22.23
C ASN A 134 4.49 -17.12 21.21
N ALA A 135 4.87 -15.96 21.70
CA ALA A 135 5.35 -14.86 20.88
C ALA A 135 6.67 -15.25 20.19
N PHE A 136 6.80 -14.94 18.92
CA PHE A 136 8.01 -15.19 18.17
C PHE A 136 8.48 -13.96 17.40
N VAL A 137 9.77 -13.96 17.06
CA VAL A 137 10.32 -13.18 15.95
C VAL A 137 10.92 -14.16 14.94
N TRP A 138 10.66 -13.90 13.67
CA TRP A 138 11.20 -14.70 12.57
C TRP A 138 12.01 -13.82 11.62
N SER A 139 13.03 -14.40 11.00
CA SER A 139 13.74 -13.80 9.87
C SER A 139 14.22 -14.89 8.91
N ALA A 140 14.39 -14.56 7.62
CA ALA A 140 14.83 -15.51 6.60
C ALA A 140 16.18 -16.18 6.90
N ARG A 141 17.08 -15.50 7.65
CA ARG A 141 18.38 -16.05 8.03
C ARG A 141 18.37 -16.80 9.36
N GLY A 142 17.56 -16.34 10.32
CA GLY A 142 17.56 -16.85 11.69
C GLY A 142 16.48 -17.87 11.99
N GLY A 143 15.50 -18.06 11.08
CA GLY A 143 14.32 -18.86 11.34
C GLY A 143 13.42 -18.24 12.40
N MET A 144 12.59 -19.07 13.04
CA MET A 144 11.66 -18.67 14.09
C MET A 144 12.31 -18.78 15.47
N LEU A 145 12.37 -17.67 16.20
CA LEU A 145 12.89 -17.57 17.56
C LEU A 145 11.71 -17.38 18.52
N ASP A 146 11.55 -18.32 19.47
CA ASP A 146 10.64 -18.15 20.63
C ASP A 146 11.18 -17.04 21.54
N LEU A 147 10.38 -16.02 21.79
CA LEU A 147 10.78 -14.90 22.66
C LEU A 147 10.81 -15.29 24.13
N ARG A 148 10.18 -16.41 24.51
CA ARG A 148 10.06 -16.87 25.91
C ARG A 148 9.58 -15.75 26.84
N ALA A 149 8.60 -14.98 26.33
CA ALA A 149 8.15 -13.76 26.99
C ALA A 149 7.40 -14.05 28.30
N ALA A 150 6.71 -15.20 28.39
CA ALA A 150 6.01 -15.57 29.61
C ALA A 150 6.90 -16.37 30.58
N PRO A 151 6.88 -16.08 31.90
CA PRO A 151 7.54 -16.92 32.89
C PRO A 151 6.86 -18.30 32.95
N SER A 152 7.65 -19.35 33.10
CA SER A 152 7.25 -20.72 33.44
C SER A 152 5.93 -21.22 32.78
N ARG A 153 5.96 -21.48 31.44
CA ARG A 153 4.89 -22.11 30.65
C ARG A 153 3.62 -21.27 30.40
N GLY A 154 3.62 -19.98 30.73
CA GLY A 154 2.52 -19.07 30.41
C GLY A 154 2.45 -18.75 28.91
N ARG A 155 1.28 -18.28 28.47
CA ARG A 155 1.05 -17.83 27.08
C ARG A 155 1.73 -16.48 26.81
N SER A 156 2.11 -16.27 25.54
CA SER A 156 2.56 -14.95 25.10
C SER A 156 2.16 -14.69 23.64
N TYR A 157 1.94 -13.43 23.30
CA TYR A 157 1.46 -12.98 22.01
C TYR A 157 2.34 -11.84 21.51
N GLY A 158 2.96 -11.97 20.33
CA GLY A 158 3.71 -10.89 19.68
C GLY A 158 2.78 -10.13 18.72
N TRP A 159 2.48 -8.85 19.02
CA TRP A 159 1.51 -8.08 18.25
C TRP A 159 2.14 -7.13 17.22
N ALA A 160 3.25 -6.49 17.57
CA ALA A 160 3.90 -5.51 16.72
C ALA A 160 5.43 -5.61 16.81
N ILE A 161 6.10 -5.24 15.71
CA ILE A 161 7.55 -5.11 15.61
C ILE A 161 7.91 -3.80 14.93
N ASN A 162 8.89 -3.07 15.47
CA ASN A 162 9.39 -1.85 14.84
C ASN A 162 10.64 -2.10 13.98
N ASN A 163 11.11 -1.05 13.29
CA ASN A 163 12.29 -1.13 12.42
C ASN A 163 13.63 -1.32 13.17
N ARG A 164 13.61 -1.27 14.50
CA ARG A 164 14.77 -1.63 15.36
C ARG A 164 14.73 -3.08 15.85
N GLY A 165 13.75 -3.87 15.38
CA GLY A 165 13.56 -5.26 15.80
C GLY A 165 13.04 -5.43 17.23
N VAL A 166 12.44 -4.39 17.80
CA VAL A 166 11.76 -4.47 19.09
C VAL A 166 10.37 -5.03 18.90
N VAL A 167 9.95 -6.00 19.71
CA VAL A 167 8.62 -6.61 19.68
C VAL A 167 7.84 -6.20 20.93
N THR A 168 6.54 -6.00 20.78
CA THR A 168 5.60 -5.81 21.91
C THR A 168 4.39 -6.72 21.78
N GLY A 169 3.70 -6.95 22.90
CA GLY A 169 2.53 -7.81 22.93
C GLY A 169 1.97 -7.99 24.33
N ALA A 170 1.51 -9.19 24.65
CA ALA A 170 1.03 -9.59 25.97
C ALA A 170 1.72 -10.89 26.42
N MET A 171 1.95 -11.03 27.71
CA MET A 171 2.56 -12.21 28.30
C MET A 171 1.91 -12.62 29.63
N GLY A 172 1.96 -13.91 29.92
CA GLY A 172 1.42 -14.52 31.13
C GLY A 172 -0.10 -14.60 31.14
N ASP A 173 -0.64 -15.36 32.09
CA ASP A 173 -2.09 -15.56 32.27
C ASP A 173 -2.80 -14.28 32.72
N ALA A 174 -2.09 -13.39 33.41
CA ALA A 174 -2.57 -12.08 33.81
C ALA A 174 -2.54 -11.04 32.67
N ALA A 175 -1.99 -11.40 31.50
CA ALA A 175 -1.84 -10.56 30.32
C ALA A 175 -1.15 -9.21 30.64
N HIS A 176 0.15 -9.26 30.93
CA HIS A 176 0.98 -8.06 31.06
C HIS A 176 1.51 -7.63 29.69
N PRO A 177 1.54 -6.34 29.36
CA PRO A 177 2.25 -5.85 28.19
C PRO A 177 3.75 -6.05 28.38
N PHE A 178 4.43 -6.46 27.32
CA PHE A 178 5.87 -6.63 27.34
C PHE A 178 6.55 -5.88 26.18
N ARG A 179 7.84 -5.69 26.34
CA ARG A 179 8.74 -5.28 25.28
C ARG A 179 9.92 -6.26 25.24
N TRP A 180 10.31 -6.65 24.02
CA TRP A 180 11.44 -7.54 23.81
C TRP A 180 12.41 -6.95 22.79
N SER A 181 13.70 -7.16 22.99
CA SER A 181 14.73 -6.95 21.98
C SER A 181 15.84 -7.97 22.12
N VAL A 182 16.62 -8.19 21.06
CA VAL A 182 17.79 -9.08 21.12
C VAL A 182 18.77 -8.63 22.20
N ALA A 183 18.92 -7.34 22.44
CA ALA A 183 19.88 -6.79 23.40
C ALA A 183 19.42 -6.89 24.87
N SER A 184 18.13 -6.72 25.14
CA SER A 184 17.61 -6.65 26.53
C SER A 184 16.82 -7.89 26.95
N GLY A 185 16.49 -8.79 26.03
CA GLY A 185 15.50 -9.84 26.31
C GLY A 185 14.11 -9.25 26.55
N VAL A 186 13.33 -9.91 27.38
CA VAL A 186 11.97 -9.50 27.76
C VAL A 186 12.00 -8.48 28.89
N GLU A 187 11.24 -7.41 28.73
CA GLU A 187 10.97 -6.37 29.73
C GLU A 187 9.46 -6.36 29.98
N ASP A 188 9.04 -6.68 31.21
CA ASP A 188 7.66 -6.55 31.66
C ASP A 188 7.36 -5.06 31.86
N LEU A 189 6.32 -4.56 31.19
CA LEU A 189 5.94 -3.14 31.28
C LEU A 189 5.01 -2.87 32.48
N GLY A 190 4.62 -3.92 33.21
CA GLY A 190 3.79 -3.84 34.38
C GLY A 190 2.30 -3.71 34.09
N VAL A 191 1.56 -3.20 35.07
CA VAL A 191 0.13 -2.93 34.99
C VAL A 191 -0.13 -1.43 35.14
N MET A 192 -1.26 -0.99 34.58
CA MET A 192 -1.68 0.41 34.71
C MET A 192 -1.87 0.79 36.18
N PRO A 193 -1.28 1.91 36.66
CA PRO A 193 -1.48 2.39 38.02
C PRO A 193 -2.97 2.56 38.36
N GLY A 194 -3.41 1.91 39.46
CA GLY A 194 -4.81 1.94 39.90
C GLY A 194 -5.78 1.05 39.09
N ILE A 195 -5.31 0.34 38.06
CA ILE A 195 -6.12 -0.60 37.27
C ILE A 195 -5.33 -1.92 37.15
N PRO A 196 -5.42 -2.81 38.18
CA PRO A 196 -4.74 -4.11 38.16
C PRO A 196 -5.50 -5.10 37.26
N ALA A 197 -5.60 -4.77 35.96
CA ALA A 197 -6.37 -5.52 34.99
C ALA A 197 -5.47 -5.95 33.81
N PRO A 198 -5.87 -6.95 33.04
CA PRO A 198 -5.14 -7.39 31.83
C PRO A 198 -4.82 -6.24 30.89
N ALA A 199 -3.58 -6.21 30.41
CA ALA A 199 -3.14 -5.20 29.46
C ALA A 199 -2.29 -5.82 28.35
N ALA A 200 -2.27 -5.18 27.17
CA ALA A 200 -1.53 -5.67 26.02
C ALA A 200 -0.96 -4.51 25.19
N GLY A 201 0.31 -4.57 24.85
CA GLY A 201 0.90 -3.70 23.83
C GLY A 201 0.37 -4.08 22.44
N ARG A 202 -0.16 -3.14 21.69
CA ARG A 202 -0.80 -3.39 20.37
C ARG A 202 0.00 -2.84 19.21
N VAL A 203 0.57 -1.68 19.37
CA VAL A 203 1.33 -0.97 18.34
C VAL A 203 2.59 -0.37 18.93
N LEU A 204 3.62 -0.23 18.10
CA LEU A 204 4.96 0.15 18.53
C LEU A 204 5.58 1.14 17.54
N GLY A 205 6.00 2.29 18.04
CA GLY A 205 6.73 3.28 17.25
C GLY A 205 8.23 2.97 17.16
N ASP A 206 8.89 3.47 16.13
CA ASP A 206 10.34 3.29 15.95
C ASP A 206 11.17 3.95 17.06
N ALA A 207 10.65 4.99 17.70
CA ALA A 207 11.26 5.60 18.89
C ALA A 207 11.13 4.74 20.16
N GLY A 208 10.31 3.66 20.13
CA GLY A 208 10.14 2.72 21.23
C GLY A 208 8.94 3.01 22.14
N LEU A 209 8.07 3.96 21.75
CA LEU A 209 6.77 4.14 22.42
C LEU A 209 5.90 2.92 22.11
N VAL A 210 5.35 2.30 23.13
CA VAL A 210 4.32 1.25 23.03
C VAL A 210 2.97 1.90 23.29
N ALA A 211 2.00 1.70 22.40
CA ALA A 211 0.61 1.97 22.70
C ALA A 211 -0.19 0.67 22.74
N GLY A 212 -1.13 0.59 23.66
CA GLY A 212 -1.86 -0.64 23.93
C GLY A 212 -3.19 -0.39 24.62
N VAL A 213 -3.80 -1.47 25.06
CA VAL A 213 -5.07 -1.44 25.79
C VAL A 213 -4.93 -2.10 27.13
N THR A 214 -5.62 -1.56 28.13
CA THR A 214 -5.94 -2.23 29.39
C THR A 214 -7.44 -2.48 29.45
N THR A 215 -7.84 -3.58 30.06
CA THR A 215 -9.27 -3.89 30.25
C THR A 215 -9.76 -3.22 31.53
N ILE A 216 -10.98 -2.69 31.50
CA ILE A 216 -11.67 -2.12 32.65
C ILE A 216 -12.92 -2.95 32.88
N ASP A 217 -13.18 -3.32 34.16
CA ASP A 217 -14.37 -4.05 34.56
C ASP A 217 -14.65 -5.34 33.76
N ASP A 218 -13.55 -6.01 33.31
CA ASP A 218 -13.55 -7.24 32.50
C ASP A 218 -14.25 -7.14 31.11
N GLU A 219 -14.73 -5.96 30.71
CA GLU A 219 -15.49 -5.81 29.46
C GLU A 219 -14.94 -4.74 28.52
N PHE A 220 -14.47 -3.61 29.03
CA PHE A 220 -14.14 -2.44 28.22
C PHE A 220 -12.65 -2.19 28.13
N THR A 221 -12.21 -1.59 27.03
CA THR A 221 -10.80 -1.30 26.81
C THR A 221 -10.50 0.19 26.87
N ARG A 222 -9.37 0.54 27.51
CA ARG A 222 -8.83 1.88 27.56
C ARG A 222 -7.43 1.92 26.99
N THR A 223 -7.14 2.94 26.19
CA THR A 223 -5.84 3.09 25.56
C THR A 223 -4.80 3.64 26.53
N PHE A 224 -3.65 2.99 26.61
CA PHE A 224 -2.47 3.50 27.27
C PHE A 224 -1.33 3.75 26.29
N VAL A 225 -0.36 4.55 26.71
CA VAL A 225 0.98 4.60 26.13
C VAL A 225 2.00 4.25 27.21
N TRP A 226 3.11 3.64 26.78
CA TRP A 226 4.26 3.40 27.61
C TRP A 226 5.51 4.01 26.96
N THR A 227 6.29 4.68 27.78
CA THR A 227 7.66 5.10 27.45
C THR A 227 8.59 4.72 28.58
N ARG A 228 9.90 4.63 28.30
CA ARG A 228 10.89 4.29 29.33
C ARG A 228 10.96 5.34 30.45
N SER A 229 10.67 6.60 30.17
CA SER A 229 10.71 7.69 31.15
C SER A 229 9.46 7.76 32.03
N ASP A 230 8.29 7.42 31.49
CA ASP A 230 7.01 7.71 32.15
C ASP A 230 6.30 6.45 32.64
N GLY A 231 6.72 5.26 32.19
CA GLY A 231 5.97 4.04 32.41
C GLY A 231 4.65 4.01 31.64
N LEU A 232 3.65 3.33 32.19
CA LEU A 232 2.30 3.25 31.63
C LEU A 232 1.47 4.49 32.00
N ILE A 233 0.88 5.14 30.99
CA ILE A 233 0.04 6.32 31.13
C ILE A 233 -1.29 6.08 30.42
N ASP A 234 -2.41 6.29 31.11
CA ASP A 234 -3.73 6.39 30.49
C ASP A 234 -3.79 7.66 29.63
N ILE A 235 -4.13 7.51 28.35
CA ILE A 235 -4.22 8.64 27.43
C ILE A 235 -5.64 9.06 27.10
N ASP A 236 -6.65 8.38 27.63
CA ASP A 236 -8.05 8.72 27.38
C ASP A 236 -8.50 9.92 28.22
N THR A 237 -8.19 11.09 27.73
CA THR A 237 -8.58 12.38 28.34
C THR A 237 -9.98 12.86 27.91
N LEU A 238 -10.67 12.12 27.03
CA LEU A 238 -12.01 12.46 26.54
C LEU A 238 -13.13 11.70 27.26
N GLY A 239 -12.78 10.83 28.22
CA GLY A 239 -13.76 10.03 28.97
C GLY A 239 -14.55 9.08 28.10
N SER A 240 -13.86 8.38 27.19
CA SER A 240 -14.48 7.41 26.29
C SER A 240 -15.03 6.21 27.04
N ALA A 241 -16.12 5.63 26.56
CA ALA A 241 -16.62 4.35 27.03
C ALA A 241 -15.63 3.22 26.71
N GLU A 242 -15.04 3.25 25.49
CA GLU A 242 -13.95 2.38 25.06
C GLU A 242 -12.96 3.15 24.22
N SER A 243 -11.69 2.76 24.23
CA SER A 243 -10.70 3.27 23.28
C SER A 243 -9.62 2.23 22.97
N SER A 244 -9.10 2.26 21.73
CA SER A 244 -8.03 1.37 21.26
C SER A 244 -7.11 2.08 20.26
N PRO A 245 -5.78 1.88 20.35
CA PRO A 245 -4.83 2.43 19.40
C PRO A 245 -4.80 1.59 18.12
N VAL A 246 -4.51 2.25 17.00
CA VAL A 246 -4.34 1.62 15.68
C VAL A 246 -2.92 1.78 15.16
N ALA A 247 -2.29 2.94 15.37
CA ALA A 247 -0.94 3.19 14.87
C ALA A 247 -0.21 4.26 15.68
N VAL A 248 1.13 4.22 15.62
CA VAL A 248 2.03 5.23 16.20
C VAL A 248 2.74 5.98 15.09
N GLY A 249 2.72 7.31 15.13
CA GLY A 249 3.43 8.20 14.23
C GLY A 249 4.91 8.35 14.57
N ALA A 250 5.68 8.94 13.66
CA ALA A 250 7.12 9.13 13.83
C ALA A 250 7.49 10.03 15.02
N GLY A 251 6.64 10.98 15.38
CA GLY A 251 6.81 11.86 16.53
C GLY A 251 6.23 11.32 17.85
N GLY A 252 5.73 10.07 17.85
CA GLY A 252 5.09 9.45 19.02
C GLY A 252 3.61 9.79 19.15
N GLU A 253 2.98 10.30 18.10
CA GLU A 253 1.54 10.47 18.05
C GLU A 253 0.85 9.09 18.00
N VAL A 254 -0.32 8.97 18.61
CA VAL A 254 -1.12 7.74 18.59
C VAL A 254 -2.47 8.04 17.94
N ALA A 255 -2.76 7.36 16.83
CA ALA A 255 -4.10 7.36 16.25
C ALA A 255 -4.85 6.10 16.65
N GLY A 256 -6.15 6.24 16.85
CA GLY A 256 -7.00 5.12 17.26
C GLY A 256 -8.48 5.46 17.17
N ASN A 257 -9.25 4.56 17.72
CA ASN A 257 -10.71 4.65 17.76
C ASN A 257 -11.22 4.67 19.19
N ARG A 258 -12.28 5.42 19.42
CA ARG A 258 -12.98 5.48 20.69
C ARG A 258 -14.48 5.35 20.49
N LEU A 259 -15.15 4.76 21.44
CA LEU A 259 -16.60 4.81 21.58
C LEU A 259 -16.94 5.95 22.54
N ALA A 260 -17.65 6.96 22.07
CA ALA A 260 -17.89 8.17 22.87
C ALA A 260 -18.78 7.91 24.08
N SER A 261 -19.83 7.07 23.92
CA SER A 261 -20.71 6.61 25.01
C SER A 261 -21.38 5.30 24.63
N PHE A 262 -21.86 4.54 25.63
CA PHE A 262 -22.63 3.30 25.39
C PHE A 262 -24.04 3.58 24.87
N ASP A 263 -24.59 4.77 25.09
CA ASP A 263 -25.95 5.17 24.74
C ASP A 263 -26.10 5.67 23.29
N GLY A 264 -25.25 5.18 22.37
CA GLY A 264 -25.35 5.48 20.94
C GLY A 264 -24.38 6.53 20.42
N GLY A 265 -23.33 6.87 21.16
CA GLY A 265 -22.33 7.87 20.79
C GLY A 265 -21.47 7.54 19.57
N GLY A 266 -21.58 6.32 19.03
CA GLY A 266 -20.88 5.86 17.83
C GLY A 266 -19.34 5.84 17.93
N GLU A 267 -18.71 5.13 17.00
CA GLU A 267 -17.26 5.05 16.91
C GLU A 267 -16.70 6.35 16.32
N ARG A 268 -15.65 6.89 16.93
CA ARG A 268 -14.99 8.15 16.55
C ARG A 268 -13.47 7.99 16.53
N PRO A 269 -12.78 8.50 15.52
CA PRO A 269 -11.34 8.49 15.45
C PRO A 269 -10.73 9.53 16.41
N PHE A 270 -9.58 9.20 16.99
CA PHE A 270 -8.80 10.16 17.76
C PHE A 270 -7.35 10.23 17.28
N LEU A 271 -6.71 11.34 17.58
CA LEU A 271 -5.26 11.52 17.52
C LEU A 271 -4.80 12.02 18.90
N TRP A 272 -3.89 11.30 19.51
CA TRP A 272 -3.24 11.71 20.73
C TRP A 272 -1.83 12.20 20.48
N THR A 273 -1.44 13.25 21.17
CA THR A 273 -0.05 13.69 21.30
C THR A 273 0.23 14.04 22.75
N ARG A 274 1.49 13.99 23.16
CA ARG A 274 1.88 14.40 24.52
C ARG A 274 1.48 15.87 24.84
N ALA A 275 1.51 16.74 23.82
CA ALA A 275 1.24 18.16 23.99
C ALA A 275 -0.26 18.49 24.07
N THR A 276 -1.11 17.76 23.35
CA THR A 276 -2.54 18.08 23.21
C THR A 276 -3.45 17.15 23.98
N GLY A 277 -2.93 16.01 24.49
CA GLY A 277 -3.78 14.90 24.91
C GLY A 277 -4.51 14.26 23.74
N MET A 278 -5.59 13.54 24.02
CA MET A 278 -6.45 12.92 23.00
C MET A 278 -7.37 13.98 22.38
N VAL A 279 -7.37 14.06 21.05
CA VAL A 279 -8.19 14.97 20.25
C VAL A 279 -9.11 14.14 19.35
N ASP A 280 -10.41 14.42 19.39
CA ASP A 280 -11.40 13.84 18.49
C ASP A 280 -11.24 14.39 17.08
N LEU A 281 -11.09 13.53 16.08
CA LEU A 281 -10.93 13.93 14.67
C LEU A 281 -12.27 14.18 13.96
N GLY A 282 -13.39 13.95 14.65
CA GLY A 282 -14.73 14.09 14.12
C GLY A 282 -15.17 12.89 13.25
N THR A 283 -16.35 13.00 12.68
CA THR A 283 -16.96 11.98 11.80
C THR A 283 -17.21 12.49 10.38
N GLY A 284 -16.70 13.70 10.06
CA GLY A 284 -17.02 14.35 8.80
C GLY A 284 -18.51 14.64 8.66
N ARG A 285 -19.13 14.08 7.60
CA ARG A 285 -20.60 14.18 7.37
C ARG A 285 -21.36 12.93 7.86
N GLY A 286 -20.65 11.94 8.40
CA GLY A 286 -21.26 10.71 8.91
C GLY A 286 -21.66 10.78 10.38
N SER A 287 -22.25 9.70 10.85
CA SER A 287 -22.57 9.49 12.27
C SER A 287 -21.43 8.82 13.02
N THR A 288 -20.62 8.03 12.32
CA THR A 288 -19.45 7.33 12.86
C THR A 288 -18.25 7.49 11.93
N ALA A 289 -17.06 7.37 12.46
CA ALA A 289 -15.85 7.22 11.67
C ALA A 289 -14.81 6.37 12.42
N SER A 290 -13.93 5.70 11.67
CA SER A 290 -12.87 4.88 12.24
C SER A 290 -11.55 5.03 11.50
N VAL A 291 -10.45 5.00 12.24
CA VAL A 291 -9.08 4.81 11.74
C VAL A 291 -8.86 3.33 11.48
N ILE A 292 -8.24 2.99 10.35
CA ILE A 292 -7.82 1.62 10.02
C ILE A 292 -6.31 1.55 9.85
N ALA A 293 -5.69 2.60 9.32
CA ALA A 293 -4.25 2.69 9.13
C ALA A 293 -3.78 4.14 9.20
N MET A 294 -2.50 4.32 9.54
CA MET A 294 -1.83 5.62 9.54
C MET A 294 -0.38 5.44 9.10
N THR A 295 0.12 6.35 8.27
CA THR A 295 1.54 6.43 7.97
C THR A 295 2.32 7.10 9.10
N PRO A 296 3.66 6.91 9.20
CA PRO A 296 4.49 7.64 10.15
C PRO A 296 4.34 9.16 10.07
N GLY A 297 4.01 9.71 8.88
CA GLY A 297 3.76 11.14 8.64
C GLY A 297 2.33 11.60 8.90
N LEU A 298 1.52 10.83 9.62
CA LEU A 298 0.15 11.17 10.04
C LEU A 298 -0.86 11.30 8.89
N HIS A 299 -0.68 10.54 7.81
CA HIS A 299 -1.73 10.34 6.84
C HIS A 299 -2.57 9.15 7.30
N ILE A 300 -3.83 9.38 7.64
CA ILE A 300 -4.76 8.38 8.17
C ILE A 300 -5.70 7.94 7.05
N ALA A 301 -5.94 6.63 6.98
CA ALA A 301 -6.98 6.01 6.18
C ALA A 301 -7.99 5.30 7.08
N GLY A 302 -9.26 5.32 6.67
CA GLY A 302 -10.32 4.71 7.44
C GLY A 302 -11.67 4.73 6.75
N SER A 303 -12.74 4.76 7.52
CA SER A 303 -14.10 4.72 7.02
C SER A 303 -15.01 5.68 7.77
N ILE A 304 -16.00 6.23 7.06
CA ILE A 304 -17.09 7.03 7.61
C ILE A 304 -18.39 6.25 7.42
N GLY A 305 -19.14 6.05 8.48
CA GLY A 305 -20.47 5.41 8.46
C GLY A 305 -21.59 6.42 8.54
N TYR A 306 -22.70 6.14 7.84
CA TYR A 306 -23.90 6.97 7.76
C TYR A 306 -25.13 6.25 8.33
N PRO A 307 -26.10 6.98 8.85
CA PRO A 307 -27.33 6.38 9.43
C PRO A 307 -28.12 5.53 8.44
N ASP A 308 -28.03 5.82 7.13
CA ASP A 308 -28.72 5.07 6.06
C ASP A 308 -27.97 3.80 5.60
N GLY A 309 -26.93 3.38 6.36
CA GLY A 309 -26.12 2.21 6.07
C GLY A 309 -25.06 2.40 4.98
N ARG A 310 -24.93 3.59 4.40
CA ARG A 310 -23.79 3.89 3.52
C ARG A 310 -22.50 3.93 4.33
N GLN A 311 -21.41 3.52 3.68
CA GLN A 311 -20.07 3.64 4.20
C GLN A 311 -19.15 4.27 3.15
N ARG A 312 -18.21 5.12 3.57
CA ARG A 312 -17.25 5.75 2.68
C ARG A 312 -15.83 5.55 3.21
N ALA A 313 -14.94 5.07 2.36
CA ALA A 313 -13.51 5.17 2.62
C ALA A 313 -13.13 6.64 2.81
N MET A 314 -12.26 6.90 3.78
CA MET A 314 -11.83 8.26 4.09
C MET A 314 -10.31 8.35 4.17
N SER A 315 -9.83 9.56 3.92
CA SER A 315 -8.47 10.04 4.15
C SER A 315 -8.53 11.20 5.14
N TRP A 316 -7.59 11.24 6.08
CA TRP A 316 -7.40 12.38 6.95
C TRP A 316 -5.93 12.79 6.96
N THR A 317 -5.69 14.10 6.89
CA THR A 317 -4.37 14.71 7.07
C THR A 317 -4.48 15.92 7.97
N ARG A 318 -3.39 16.29 8.65
CA ARG A 318 -3.38 17.46 9.54
C ARG A 318 -3.78 18.77 8.83
N GLN A 319 -3.41 18.92 7.56
CA GLN A 319 -3.70 20.13 6.77
C GLN A 319 -5.07 20.08 6.09
N GLY A 320 -5.47 18.91 5.56
CA GLY A 320 -6.69 18.77 4.76
C GLY A 320 -7.91 18.31 5.52
N GLY A 321 -7.76 17.94 6.81
CA GLY A 321 -8.85 17.35 7.58
C GLY A 321 -9.34 16.03 6.99
N MET A 322 -10.60 15.67 7.26
CA MET A 322 -11.25 14.45 6.80
C MET A 322 -11.87 14.63 5.42
N ARG A 323 -11.54 13.70 4.50
CA ARG A 323 -12.02 13.67 3.12
C ARG A 323 -12.59 12.30 2.78
N GLU A 324 -13.79 12.25 2.20
CA GLU A 324 -14.36 11.05 1.60
C GLU A 324 -13.72 10.73 0.25
N LEU A 325 -13.49 9.45 -0.01
CA LEU A 325 -12.80 8.98 -1.22
C LEU A 325 -13.78 8.52 -2.33
N GLY A 326 -15.08 8.51 -2.04
CA GLY A 326 -16.11 8.05 -2.97
C GLY A 326 -16.27 6.52 -3.03
N THR A 327 -16.82 6.01 -4.14
CA THR A 327 -17.03 4.58 -4.43
C THR A 327 -16.71 4.29 -5.90
N LEU A 328 -16.83 3.03 -6.32
CA LEU A 328 -16.78 2.64 -7.73
C LEU A 328 -18.18 2.72 -8.42
N GLY A 329 -19.11 3.40 -7.79
CA GLY A 329 -20.47 3.64 -8.28
C GLY A 329 -21.56 2.99 -7.43
N GLY A 330 -21.22 2.18 -6.44
CA GLY A 330 -22.12 1.54 -5.49
C GLY A 330 -22.32 2.32 -4.20
N ARG A 331 -22.86 1.64 -3.17
CA ARG A 331 -23.27 2.26 -1.91
C ARG A 331 -22.16 2.37 -0.87
N THR A 332 -21.15 1.47 -0.91
CA THR A 332 -20.14 1.35 0.15
C THR A 332 -18.72 1.39 -0.39
N SER A 333 -17.81 1.90 0.43
CA SER A 333 -16.37 1.74 0.30
C SER A 333 -15.71 1.79 1.68
N SER A 334 -14.59 1.08 1.85
CA SER A 334 -13.81 1.04 3.09
C SER A 334 -12.33 1.01 2.75
N ALA A 335 -11.54 1.87 3.39
CA ALA A 335 -10.09 1.80 3.31
C ALA A 335 -9.56 0.63 4.16
N ARG A 336 -8.39 0.11 3.77
CA ARG A 336 -7.67 -0.94 4.50
C ARG A 336 -6.25 -0.52 4.88
N ASN A 337 -5.59 0.22 4.01
CA ASN A 337 -4.21 0.63 4.25
C ASN A 337 -3.88 1.90 3.48
N VAL A 338 -2.80 2.58 3.89
CA VAL A 338 -2.27 3.80 3.27
C VAL A 338 -0.74 3.76 3.29
N ASN A 339 -0.10 4.18 2.21
CA ASN A 339 1.35 4.31 2.14
C ASN A 339 1.81 5.78 2.26
N THR A 340 3.12 6.00 2.37
CA THR A 340 3.73 7.33 2.52
C THR A 340 3.55 8.24 1.30
N ARG A 341 3.20 7.68 0.13
CA ARG A 341 2.84 8.45 -1.07
C ARG A 341 1.38 8.91 -1.09
N GLY A 342 0.61 8.58 -0.05
CA GLY A 342 -0.82 8.91 0.04
C GLY A 342 -1.72 8.04 -0.83
N GLN A 343 -1.23 6.89 -1.31
CA GLN A 343 -2.09 5.89 -1.94
C GLN A 343 -2.85 5.13 -0.86
N ILE A 344 -4.17 5.06 -1.01
CA ILE A 344 -5.07 4.35 -0.10
C ILE A 344 -5.67 3.17 -0.86
N VAL A 345 -5.67 2.01 -0.25
CA VAL A 345 -6.24 0.79 -0.83
C VAL A 345 -7.37 0.25 0.05
N GLY A 346 -8.26 -0.52 -0.55
CA GLY A 346 -9.37 -1.12 0.15
C GLY A 346 -10.37 -1.81 -0.77
N LEU A 347 -11.62 -1.77 -0.36
CA LEU A 347 -12.74 -2.35 -1.09
C LEU A 347 -13.84 -1.32 -1.33
N ALA A 348 -14.51 -1.40 -2.48
CA ALA A 348 -15.62 -0.54 -2.83
C ALA A 348 -16.63 -1.30 -3.69
N GLU A 349 -17.91 -0.98 -3.54
CA GLU A 349 -18.94 -1.51 -4.43
C GLU A 349 -18.94 -0.79 -5.78
N ASP A 350 -19.07 -1.58 -6.84
CA ASP A 350 -19.35 -1.09 -8.18
C ASP A 350 -20.85 -0.76 -8.38
N ARG A 351 -21.24 -0.31 -9.57
CA ARG A 351 -22.64 0.05 -9.90
C ARG A 351 -23.63 -1.11 -9.79
N LEU A 352 -23.14 -2.34 -9.83
CA LEU A 352 -23.94 -3.56 -9.71
C LEU A 352 -23.98 -4.08 -8.27
N GLY A 353 -23.37 -3.38 -7.32
CA GLY A 353 -23.26 -3.79 -5.91
C GLY A 353 -22.20 -4.86 -5.66
N ALA A 354 -21.35 -5.19 -6.64
CA ALA A 354 -20.28 -6.15 -6.44
C ALA A 354 -19.05 -5.47 -5.82
N THR A 355 -18.47 -6.12 -4.82
CA THR A 355 -17.28 -5.64 -4.13
C THR A 355 -16.05 -5.80 -5.03
N ARG A 356 -15.22 -4.74 -5.13
CA ARG A 356 -14.02 -4.64 -5.94
C ARG A 356 -12.88 -4.07 -5.12
N ALA A 357 -11.68 -4.59 -5.35
CA ALA A 357 -10.45 -4.01 -4.84
C ALA A 357 -10.18 -2.66 -5.51
N PHE A 358 -9.86 -1.63 -4.71
CA PHE A 358 -9.50 -0.32 -5.25
C PHE A 358 -8.14 0.16 -4.78
N VAL A 359 -7.55 1.06 -5.58
CA VAL A 359 -6.52 1.99 -5.16
C VAL A 359 -7.01 3.42 -5.39
N TRP A 360 -6.76 4.30 -4.43
CA TRP A 360 -7.08 5.71 -4.53
C TRP A 360 -5.81 6.55 -4.40
N SER A 361 -5.76 7.66 -5.13
CA SER A 361 -4.76 8.72 -4.96
C SER A 361 -5.40 10.09 -5.12
N ALA A 362 -4.75 11.13 -4.58
CA ALA A 362 -5.28 12.50 -4.66
C ALA A 362 -5.41 12.99 -6.11
N ALA A 363 -4.51 12.58 -7.01
CA ALA A 363 -4.48 12.96 -8.41
C ALA A 363 -5.41 12.12 -9.29
N GLY A 364 -5.51 10.79 -9.01
CA GLY A 364 -6.22 9.83 -9.88
C GLY A 364 -7.62 9.46 -9.41
N GLY A 365 -8.01 9.85 -8.18
CA GLY A 365 -9.26 9.37 -7.58
C GLY A 365 -9.23 7.87 -7.28
N MET A 366 -10.42 7.26 -7.19
CA MET A 366 -10.59 5.83 -6.92
C MET A 366 -10.58 5.02 -8.24
N LEU A 367 -9.70 4.04 -8.33
CA LEU A 367 -9.52 3.14 -9.47
C LEU A 367 -9.82 1.70 -9.04
N ASP A 368 -10.66 1.01 -9.81
CA ASP A 368 -10.86 -0.44 -9.71
C ASP A 368 -9.59 -1.17 -10.18
N LEU A 369 -8.95 -1.91 -9.28
CA LEU A 369 -7.71 -2.64 -9.56
C LEU A 369 -7.89 -3.73 -10.61
N ASN A 370 -9.09 -4.30 -10.77
CA ASN A 370 -9.37 -5.28 -11.83
C ASN A 370 -9.16 -4.69 -13.23
N ARG A 371 -9.34 -3.37 -13.39
CA ARG A 371 -9.11 -2.67 -14.67
C ARG A 371 -7.65 -2.30 -14.92
N ALA A 372 -6.82 -2.45 -13.90
CA ALA A 372 -5.40 -2.10 -13.94
C ALA A 372 -4.49 -3.34 -14.08
N LEU A 373 -5.05 -4.55 -14.15
CA LEU A 373 -4.29 -5.78 -14.29
C LEU A 373 -3.77 -5.96 -15.71
N ARG A 374 -2.51 -6.39 -15.82
CA ARG A 374 -1.91 -6.87 -17.08
C ARG A 374 -1.57 -8.33 -16.97
N HIS A 375 -1.81 -9.07 -18.04
CA HIS A 375 -1.54 -10.50 -18.12
C HIS A 375 -2.10 -11.29 -16.93
N ALA A 376 -3.26 -10.87 -16.42
CA ALA A 376 -3.93 -11.59 -15.34
C ALA A 376 -4.45 -12.95 -15.83
N PRO A 377 -4.46 -13.97 -14.99
CA PRO A 377 -5.12 -15.23 -15.31
C PRO A 377 -6.58 -15.00 -15.73
N PRO A 378 -7.11 -15.73 -16.73
CA PRO A 378 -8.50 -15.61 -17.11
C PRO A 378 -9.44 -15.83 -15.93
N GLY A 379 -10.43 -14.94 -15.75
CA GLY A 379 -11.40 -15.03 -14.68
C GLY A 379 -10.93 -14.61 -13.29
N LEU A 380 -9.70 -14.11 -13.14
CA LEU A 380 -9.23 -13.55 -11.86
C LEU A 380 -10.04 -12.31 -11.51
N LEU A 381 -10.59 -12.30 -10.30
CA LEU A 381 -11.32 -11.17 -9.72
C LEU A 381 -10.73 -10.80 -8.37
N LEU A 382 -10.38 -9.52 -8.20
CA LEU A 382 -9.93 -8.93 -6.95
C LEU A 382 -11.12 -8.30 -6.24
N ASP A 383 -11.43 -8.76 -5.05
CA ASP A 383 -12.55 -8.28 -4.24
C ASP A 383 -12.12 -7.21 -3.22
N GLN A 384 -10.89 -7.29 -2.70
CA GLN A 384 -10.36 -6.34 -1.72
C GLN A 384 -8.85 -6.18 -1.86
N ALA A 385 -8.37 -4.94 -1.71
CA ALA A 385 -6.95 -4.65 -1.52
C ALA A 385 -6.69 -4.48 -0.01
N LEU A 386 -5.73 -5.23 0.51
CA LEU A 386 -5.52 -5.43 1.94
C LEU A 386 -4.37 -4.57 2.49
N ALA A 387 -3.29 -4.43 1.73
CA ALA A 387 -2.11 -3.68 2.13
C ALA A 387 -1.41 -3.06 0.91
N VAL A 388 -0.73 -1.93 1.11
CA VAL A 388 0.03 -1.23 0.08
C VAL A 388 1.38 -0.79 0.61
N SER A 389 2.45 -1.08 -0.14
CA SER A 389 3.82 -0.67 0.20
C SER A 389 4.16 0.72 -0.34
N ASP A 390 5.27 1.28 0.15
CA ASP A 390 5.78 2.57 -0.34
C ASP A 390 6.31 2.50 -1.78
N ASN A 391 6.67 1.33 -2.28
CA ASN A 391 7.01 1.13 -3.70
C ASN A 391 5.79 0.97 -4.61
N GLY A 392 4.56 0.96 -4.04
CA GLY A 392 3.28 0.86 -4.74
C GLY A 392 2.81 -0.57 -5.00
N ALA A 393 3.49 -1.59 -4.47
CA ALA A 393 2.98 -2.96 -4.53
C ALA A 393 1.77 -3.13 -3.59
N ILE A 394 0.77 -3.91 -4.02
CA ILE A 394 -0.51 -4.06 -3.31
C ILE A 394 -0.78 -5.54 -3.07
N VAL A 395 -1.05 -5.92 -1.83
CA VAL A 395 -1.57 -7.26 -1.51
C VAL A 395 -3.09 -7.22 -1.61
N ALA A 396 -3.66 -8.17 -2.34
CA ALA A 396 -5.10 -8.25 -2.58
C ALA A 396 -5.65 -9.67 -2.38
N GLY A 397 -6.88 -9.75 -1.88
CA GLY A 397 -7.70 -10.94 -1.93
C GLY A 397 -8.31 -11.11 -3.30
N SER A 398 -8.46 -12.36 -3.73
CA SER A 398 -9.06 -12.71 -5.01
C SER A 398 -9.84 -14.03 -4.92
N ASN A 399 -10.65 -14.30 -5.95
CA ASN A 399 -11.31 -15.59 -6.11
C ASN A 399 -10.35 -16.78 -6.30
N ALA A 400 -9.05 -16.52 -6.47
CA ALA A 400 -7.99 -17.53 -6.60
C ALA A 400 -7.05 -17.58 -5.39
N GLY A 401 -7.34 -16.85 -4.30
CA GLY A 401 -6.51 -16.75 -3.10
C GLY A 401 -5.85 -15.39 -2.94
N LEU A 402 -4.73 -15.36 -2.22
CA LEU A 402 -3.97 -14.14 -1.95
C LEU A 402 -3.00 -13.85 -3.10
N VAL A 403 -3.01 -12.60 -3.58
CA VAL A 403 -2.12 -12.16 -4.66
C VAL A 403 -1.38 -10.88 -4.30
N LEU A 404 -0.18 -10.71 -4.88
CA LEU A 404 0.57 -9.47 -4.87
C LEU A 404 0.48 -8.82 -6.25
N LEU A 405 0.06 -7.58 -6.28
CA LEU A 405 0.06 -6.73 -7.45
C LEU A 405 1.34 -5.89 -7.43
N ARG A 406 2.29 -6.18 -8.30
CA ARG A 406 3.48 -5.34 -8.47
C ARG A 406 3.22 -4.31 -9.56
N PRO A 407 3.51 -3.02 -9.31
CA PRO A 407 3.47 -2.03 -10.39
C PRO A 407 4.31 -2.52 -11.56
N ASP A 408 3.70 -2.59 -12.73
CA ASP A 408 4.39 -2.98 -13.95
C ASP A 408 5.26 -1.81 -14.40
N ARG A 409 6.52 -1.85 -13.96
CA ARG A 409 7.49 -0.83 -14.31
C ARG A 409 7.84 -0.81 -15.81
N GLU A 410 7.53 -1.91 -16.52
CA GLU A 410 7.67 -1.91 -17.99
C GLU A 410 6.72 -0.92 -18.66
N CYS A 411 5.64 -0.51 -17.98
CA CYS A 411 4.70 0.52 -18.46
C CYS A 411 4.92 1.91 -17.87
N MET A 412 5.73 2.03 -16.81
CA MET A 412 6.07 3.32 -16.19
C MET A 412 7.54 3.73 -16.43
N CYS A 413 8.32 2.84 -17.01
CA CYS A 413 9.75 3.02 -17.16
C CYS A 413 10.11 3.03 -18.62
N GLY A 414 10.18 4.19 -19.18
CA GLY A 414 10.71 4.39 -20.52
C GLY A 414 10.06 5.60 -21.16
N HIS A 415 10.86 6.31 -21.90
CA HIS A 415 10.37 7.37 -22.75
C HIS A 415 9.52 6.74 -23.85
N THR A 416 8.25 7.12 -23.93
CA THR A 416 7.46 6.86 -25.13
C THR A 416 7.85 7.92 -26.16
N LEU A 417 8.45 7.50 -27.27
CA LEU A 417 8.86 8.44 -28.31
C LEU A 417 7.71 8.66 -29.29
N GLY A 418 7.49 9.93 -29.62
CA GLY A 418 6.74 10.30 -30.81
C GLY A 418 7.55 10.00 -32.11
N PRO A 419 6.95 10.18 -33.26
CA PRO A 419 7.68 10.03 -34.52
C PRO A 419 8.85 11.00 -34.58
N LEU A 420 9.96 10.54 -35.17
CA LEU A 420 11.06 11.42 -35.52
C LEU A 420 10.62 12.33 -36.66
N VAL A 421 10.67 13.64 -36.45
CA VAL A 421 10.25 14.63 -37.47
C VAL A 421 11.49 15.19 -38.14
N LEU A 422 11.65 14.88 -39.41
CA LEU A 422 12.68 15.46 -40.30
C LEU A 422 12.16 15.45 -41.76
N PRO A 423 12.72 16.29 -42.65
CA PRO A 423 12.37 16.25 -44.06
C PRO A 423 12.67 14.89 -44.69
N ALA A 424 11.78 14.39 -45.55
CA ALA A 424 12.02 13.13 -46.30
C ALA A 424 13.18 13.24 -47.28
N GLN A 425 13.48 14.47 -47.78
CA GLN A 425 14.58 14.78 -48.66
C GLN A 425 15.36 15.99 -48.16
N ALA A 426 16.66 16.01 -48.40
CA ALA A 426 17.57 17.10 -48.08
C ALA A 426 18.62 17.23 -49.22
N GLU A 427 19.31 18.37 -49.28
CA GLU A 427 20.40 18.62 -50.21
C GLU A 427 21.75 18.55 -49.49
N ALA A 428 22.75 17.96 -50.15
CA ALA A 428 24.09 17.87 -49.59
C ALA A 428 24.68 19.27 -49.34
N GLY A 429 25.27 19.48 -48.15
CA GLY A 429 25.80 20.76 -47.70
C GLY A 429 24.76 21.67 -47.05
N VAL A 430 23.46 21.38 -47.16
CA VAL A 430 22.39 22.20 -46.56
C VAL A 430 21.99 21.63 -45.17
N PRO A 431 21.95 22.47 -44.11
CA PRO A 431 21.53 22.01 -42.80
C PRO A 431 20.05 21.60 -42.78
N LEU A 432 19.75 20.36 -42.29
CA LEU A 432 18.40 19.94 -41.97
C LEU A 432 18.17 19.98 -40.46
N GLN A 433 16.92 20.17 -40.09
CA GLN A 433 16.48 20.10 -38.70
C GLN A 433 15.76 18.77 -38.43
N ALA A 434 16.09 18.12 -37.32
CA ALA A 434 15.36 16.96 -36.81
C ALA A 434 14.85 17.24 -35.42
N SER A 435 13.67 16.71 -35.08
CA SER A 435 13.10 16.81 -33.75
C SER A 435 12.39 15.53 -33.34
N VAL A 436 12.41 15.23 -32.04
CA VAL A 436 11.69 14.14 -31.43
C VAL A 436 10.95 14.65 -30.21
N SER A 437 9.70 14.23 -30.05
CA SER A 437 8.94 14.40 -28.79
C SER A 437 8.97 13.11 -27.98
N PHE A 438 8.89 13.23 -26.67
CA PHE A 438 8.87 12.08 -25.78
C PHE A 438 8.02 12.36 -24.55
N VAL A 439 7.51 11.28 -23.95
CA VAL A 439 6.86 11.28 -22.64
C VAL A 439 7.69 10.40 -21.72
N ASP A 440 8.18 10.98 -20.63
CA ASP A 440 8.84 10.27 -19.54
C ASP A 440 7.77 9.76 -18.56
N GLY A 441 7.44 8.48 -18.66
CA GLY A 441 6.34 7.87 -17.91
C GLY A 441 6.59 7.79 -16.40
N ASP A 442 7.85 7.78 -15.96
CA ASP A 442 8.22 7.69 -14.53
C ASP A 442 8.60 9.07 -13.93
N ARG A 443 8.66 10.11 -14.76
CA ARG A 443 9.01 11.49 -14.36
C ARG A 443 10.35 11.62 -13.64
N THR A 444 11.25 10.66 -13.81
CA THR A 444 12.59 10.74 -13.25
C THR A 444 13.46 11.78 -13.93
N GLY A 445 13.03 12.18 -15.11
CA GLY A 445 13.67 13.16 -15.99
C GLY A 445 14.62 12.52 -17.01
N THR A 446 14.73 13.20 -18.15
CA THR A 446 15.64 12.82 -19.23
C THR A 446 17.07 13.22 -18.88
N ARG A 447 18.02 12.29 -19.04
CA ARG A 447 19.45 12.53 -18.86
C ARG A 447 20.05 13.17 -20.10
N SER A 448 19.73 12.60 -21.28
CA SER A 448 20.24 13.07 -22.56
C SER A 448 19.37 12.58 -23.72
N VAL A 449 19.44 13.27 -24.84
CA VAL A 449 18.98 12.78 -26.15
C VAL A 449 20.17 12.74 -27.09
N GLU A 450 20.46 11.56 -27.61
CA GLU A 450 21.60 11.29 -28.47
C GLU A 450 21.12 11.11 -29.92
N TRP A 451 21.88 11.68 -30.87
CA TRP A 451 21.59 11.63 -32.27
C TRP A 451 22.68 10.84 -33.02
N ALA A 452 22.26 9.97 -33.92
CA ALA A 452 23.14 9.34 -34.93
C ALA A 452 22.55 9.64 -36.31
N TRP A 453 23.36 10.20 -37.19
CA TRP A 453 22.89 10.70 -38.47
C TRP A 453 23.01 9.67 -39.59
N GLY A 454 23.68 8.55 -39.36
CA GLY A 454 23.84 7.46 -40.32
C GLY A 454 25.01 7.64 -41.30
N ASP A 455 25.74 8.76 -41.20
CA ASP A 455 26.96 9.05 -41.94
C ASP A 455 28.23 8.87 -41.10
N GLY A 456 28.10 8.23 -39.91
CA GLY A 456 29.17 8.06 -38.94
C GLY A 456 29.27 9.21 -37.94
N SER A 457 28.53 10.30 -38.14
CA SER A 457 28.47 11.41 -37.21
C SER A 457 27.33 11.24 -36.19
N GLY A 458 27.45 11.89 -35.03
CA GLY A 458 26.46 11.86 -33.99
C GLY A 458 26.83 12.77 -32.82
N GLY A 459 25.95 12.85 -31.82
CA GLY A 459 26.19 13.62 -30.61
C GLY A 459 24.94 13.80 -29.75
N ALA A 460 25.12 14.41 -28.58
CA ALA A 460 24.00 14.73 -27.69
C ALA A 460 23.26 15.99 -28.15
N ALA A 461 21.95 16.03 -27.91
CA ALA A 461 21.15 17.21 -28.17
C ALA A 461 21.64 18.39 -27.33
N ARG A 462 21.78 19.55 -27.95
CA ARG A 462 22.16 20.79 -27.24
C ARG A 462 21.02 21.42 -26.45
N LYS A 463 19.79 21.10 -26.83
CA LYS A 463 18.60 21.64 -26.19
C LYS A 463 17.57 20.53 -25.95
N ILE A 464 17.24 20.29 -24.72
CA ILE A 464 16.14 19.44 -24.27
C ILE A 464 15.18 20.35 -23.50
N VAL A 465 13.91 20.31 -23.85
CA VAL A 465 12.83 20.99 -23.14
C VAL A 465 11.96 19.90 -22.56
N GLU A 466 11.83 19.86 -21.24
CA GLU A 466 11.00 18.88 -20.55
C GLU A 466 10.29 19.58 -19.38
N ALA A 467 8.97 19.36 -19.28
CA ALA A 467 8.14 19.79 -18.18
C ALA A 467 7.09 18.72 -17.89
N ASP A 468 6.92 18.37 -16.62
CA ASP A 468 5.94 17.37 -16.14
C ASP A 468 6.00 16.01 -16.85
N GLY A 469 7.22 15.59 -17.25
CA GLY A 469 7.44 14.32 -17.96
C GLY A 469 7.08 14.36 -19.46
N VAL A 470 6.78 15.52 -20.02
CA VAL A 470 6.61 15.69 -21.46
C VAL A 470 7.77 16.53 -21.98
N GLY A 471 8.48 16.01 -22.99
CA GLY A 471 9.67 16.67 -23.48
C GLY A 471 9.82 16.63 -25.00
N SER A 472 10.76 17.44 -25.47
CA SER A 472 11.21 17.45 -26.87
C SER A 472 12.70 17.78 -26.97
N ALA A 473 13.31 17.27 -28.01
CA ALA A 473 14.69 17.60 -28.37
C ALA A 473 14.80 17.84 -29.85
N SER A 474 15.71 18.73 -30.26
CA SER A 474 16.01 19.03 -31.65
C SER A 474 17.51 19.10 -31.88
N ALA A 475 17.91 18.76 -33.11
CA ALA A 475 19.28 18.88 -33.58
C ALA A 475 19.31 19.24 -35.05
N SER A 476 20.43 19.81 -35.51
CA SER A 476 20.69 20.16 -36.91
C SER A 476 21.92 19.42 -37.40
N HIS A 477 21.88 18.98 -38.66
CA HIS A 477 22.98 18.31 -39.31
C HIS A 477 23.04 18.65 -40.81
N SER A 478 24.24 18.63 -41.38
CA SER A 478 24.47 18.79 -42.84
C SER A 478 25.23 17.57 -43.36
N PHE A 479 24.65 16.85 -44.28
CA PHE A 479 25.30 15.73 -44.96
C PHE A 479 26.26 16.23 -46.01
N SER A 480 27.46 15.70 -46.06
CA SER A 480 28.46 16.12 -47.03
C SER A 480 28.34 15.44 -48.41
N THR A 481 27.69 14.29 -48.48
CA THR A 481 27.55 13.47 -49.68
C THR A 481 26.11 13.07 -49.92
N PRO A 482 25.67 12.95 -51.19
CA PRO A 482 24.38 12.36 -51.52
C PRO A 482 24.30 10.90 -51.09
N GLY A 483 23.12 10.46 -50.63
CA GLY A 483 22.90 9.11 -50.14
C GLY A 483 21.57 8.93 -49.44
N VAL A 484 21.34 7.74 -48.91
CA VAL A 484 20.19 7.43 -48.06
C VAL A 484 20.71 7.17 -46.64
N TYR A 485 20.27 7.99 -45.71
CA TYR A 485 20.76 7.97 -44.34
C TYR A 485 19.65 7.63 -43.37
N ALA A 486 19.94 6.72 -42.41
CA ALA A 486 19.05 6.43 -41.31
C ALA A 486 19.39 7.33 -40.12
N VAL A 487 18.57 8.35 -39.89
CA VAL A 487 18.70 9.23 -38.73
C VAL A 487 18.02 8.59 -37.53
N THR A 488 18.73 8.55 -36.41
CA THR A 488 18.26 7.91 -35.19
C THR A 488 18.35 8.88 -34.01
N ALA A 489 17.26 9.00 -33.24
CA ALA A 489 17.25 9.68 -31.95
C ALA A 489 17.10 8.65 -30.81
N THR A 490 17.97 8.74 -29.80
CA THR A 490 17.93 7.90 -28.61
C THR A 490 17.75 8.77 -27.37
N VAL A 491 16.62 8.62 -26.68
CA VAL A 491 16.36 9.26 -25.40
C VAL A 491 16.88 8.37 -24.29
N VAL A 492 17.66 8.93 -23.39
CA VAL A 492 18.28 8.24 -22.23
C VAL A 492 17.71 8.81 -20.95
N GLY A 493 17.04 7.99 -20.17
CA GLY A 493 16.52 8.32 -18.85
C GLY A 493 17.63 8.46 -17.80
N ARG A 494 17.32 9.07 -16.66
CA ARG A 494 18.26 9.14 -15.52
C ARG A 494 18.55 7.76 -14.93
N ASP A 495 17.65 6.79 -15.12
CA ASP A 495 17.83 5.38 -14.77
C ASP A 495 18.77 4.61 -15.71
N GLY A 496 19.27 5.28 -16.77
CA GLY A 496 20.16 4.71 -17.79
C GLY A 496 19.44 3.96 -18.91
N ARG A 497 18.12 3.87 -18.91
CA ARG A 497 17.37 3.24 -20.00
C ARG A 497 17.40 4.06 -21.26
N ARG A 498 17.36 3.36 -22.40
CA ARG A 498 17.51 3.93 -23.73
C ARG A 498 16.30 3.53 -24.58
N THR A 499 15.64 4.52 -25.17
CA THR A 499 14.55 4.31 -26.14
C THR A 499 14.90 5.01 -27.44
N THR A 500 14.71 4.33 -28.57
CA THR A 500 15.23 4.77 -29.88
C THR A 500 14.11 4.82 -30.92
N VAL A 501 14.14 5.86 -31.76
CA VAL A 501 13.31 6.00 -32.96
C VAL A 501 14.20 6.36 -34.14
N SER A 502 13.92 5.82 -35.34
CA SER A 502 14.69 6.06 -36.55
C SER A 502 13.79 6.42 -37.71
N GLN A 503 14.31 7.28 -38.62
CA GLN A 503 13.65 7.64 -39.87
C GLN A 503 14.72 7.85 -40.96
N THR A 504 14.37 7.48 -42.18
CA THR A 504 15.27 7.63 -43.34
C THR A 504 15.10 9.00 -44.00
N VAL A 505 16.22 9.60 -44.42
CA VAL A 505 16.27 10.79 -45.24
C VAL A 505 17.05 10.50 -46.53
N VAL A 506 16.56 10.99 -47.66
CA VAL A 506 17.26 10.92 -48.97
C VAL A 506 17.98 12.25 -49.20
N VAL A 507 19.31 12.21 -49.29
CA VAL A 507 20.13 13.40 -49.54
C VAL A 507 20.50 13.41 -51.01
N THR A 508 20.12 14.46 -51.72
CA THR A 508 20.41 14.69 -53.14
C THR A 508 21.67 15.55 -53.32
N GLY A 509 22.31 15.46 -54.48
CA GLY A 509 23.40 16.38 -54.81
C GLY A 509 22.91 17.82 -54.98
N PRO A 510 23.80 18.82 -54.95
CA PRO A 510 23.43 20.20 -55.21
C PRO A 510 22.81 20.28 -56.62
N ALA A 511 21.72 21.08 -56.75
CA ALA A 511 21.06 21.30 -58.00
C ALA A 511 22.07 21.85 -59.01
N ALA A 512 22.20 21.21 -60.20
CA ALA A 512 23.06 21.74 -61.23
C ALA A 512 22.62 23.17 -61.58
N PRO A 513 23.53 24.15 -61.71
CA PRO A 513 23.15 25.50 -62.14
C PRO A 513 22.45 25.43 -63.51
N HIS A 514 21.23 25.93 -63.58
CA HIS A 514 20.51 26.04 -64.83
C HIS A 514 21.37 26.83 -65.81
N GLY A 515 21.94 26.13 -66.81
CA GLY A 515 22.71 26.75 -67.90
C GLY A 515 21.83 27.77 -68.63
N GLY A 516 22.13 29.03 -68.38
CA GLY A 516 21.52 30.11 -69.18
C GLY A 516 21.89 29.92 -70.68
N THR A 517 20.91 29.62 -71.50
CA THR A 517 21.05 29.71 -72.95
C THR A 517 21.31 31.17 -73.31
N ALA A 518 22.54 31.46 -73.76
CA ALA A 518 22.87 32.75 -74.36
C ALA A 518 22.03 32.94 -75.63
N PRO A 519 21.47 34.12 -75.86
CA PRO A 519 20.83 34.40 -77.13
C PRO A 519 21.88 34.48 -78.25
N SER A 520 21.79 33.61 -79.27
CA SER A 520 22.55 33.74 -80.49
C SER A 520 22.05 34.94 -81.24
N SER A 521 22.95 35.90 -81.44
CA SER A 521 22.85 36.98 -82.42
C SER A 521 23.05 36.45 -83.83
N ILE A 522 22.08 36.63 -84.72
CA ILE A 522 22.23 37.13 -86.13
C ILE A 522 20.98 37.93 -86.45
#